data_e54d09af5b7aebd4125864ee99394622
#
_entry.id   e54d09af5b7aebd4125864ee99394622
#
_cell.length_a   1.000
_cell.length_b   1.000
_cell.length_c   1.000
_cell.angle_alpha   90.00
_cell.angle_beta   90.00
_cell.angle_gamma   90.00
#
_symmetry.space_group_name_H-M   'P 1'
#
loop_
_entity.id
_entity.type
_entity.pdbx_description
1 polymer ?
#
loop_
_entity_poly.entity_id
_entity_poly.type
_entity_poly.pdbx_seq_one_letter_code
_entity_poly.pdbx_strand_id
1 'polypeptide(L)'
;KLFFKEKSTEKLLDFALSVEALMSLISINFTTGITSEIKMLAVEMEEGINKTRKKLKKLATHRIEDGGDVNAELIYIDISRHFEVAAANLSNIFKIS
;
A
#
# COMPACT_ATOMS: atom_id res chain seq x y z
N LYS A 1 22.55 -1.12 -9.16
CA LYS A 1 22.73 -1.36 -7.72
C LYS A 1 21.40 -1.16 -7.00
N LEU A 2 20.96 -2.16 -6.26
CA LEU A 2 19.69 -2.09 -5.53
C LEU A 2 19.84 -1.28 -4.25
N PHE A 3 18.91 -0.36 -4.01
CA PHE A 3 18.81 0.43 -2.79
C PHE A 3 18.43 -0.44 -1.59
N PHE A 4 17.59 -1.42 -1.84
CA PHE A 4 17.03 -2.31 -0.82
C PHE A 4 17.45 -3.75 -1.10
N LYS A 5 17.40 -4.58 -0.06
CA LYS A 5 17.60 -6.02 -0.22
C LYS A 5 16.50 -6.56 -1.13
N GLU A 6 16.82 -7.60 -1.89
CA GLU A 6 15.91 -8.18 -2.86
C GLU A 6 14.53 -8.53 -2.28
N LYS A 7 14.50 -9.18 -1.11
CA LYS A 7 13.25 -9.52 -0.44
C LYS A 7 12.44 -8.28 -0.05
N SER A 8 13.12 -7.21 0.36
CA SER A 8 12.47 -5.96 0.72
C SER A 8 11.85 -5.31 -0.50
N THR A 9 12.54 -5.36 -1.63
CA THR A 9 12.05 -4.85 -2.91
C THR A 9 10.83 -5.64 -3.36
N GLU A 10 10.86 -6.96 -3.26
CA GLU A 10 9.73 -7.82 -3.61
C GLU A 10 8.49 -7.49 -2.78
N LYS A 11 8.66 -7.32 -1.47
CA LYS A 11 7.55 -6.98 -0.57
C LYS A 11 6.96 -5.61 -0.90
N LEU A 12 7.81 -4.63 -1.20
CA LEU A 12 7.36 -3.31 -1.57
C LEU A 12 6.60 -3.36 -2.90
N LEU A 13 7.09 -4.15 -3.85
CA LEU A 13 6.44 -4.33 -5.14
C LEU A 13 5.07 -5.01 -4.99
N ASP A 14 4.99 -6.05 -4.17
CA ASP A 14 3.72 -6.72 -3.88
C ASP A 14 2.72 -5.75 -3.25
N PHE A 15 3.20 -4.90 -2.36
CA PHE A 15 2.38 -3.86 -1.75
C PHE A 15 1.86 -2.88 -2.81
N ALA A 16 2.73 -2.43 -3.71
CA ALA A 16 2.35 -1.53 -4.80
C ALA A 16 1.29 -2.17 -5.71
N LEU A 17 1.43 -3.46 -5.99
CA LEU A 17 0.44 -4.21 -6.79
C LEU A 17 -0.90 -4.31 -6.08
N SER A 18 -0.91 -4.44 -4.76
CA SER A 18 -2.15 -4.44 -3.97
C SER A 18 -2.85 -3.08 -4.07
N VAL A 19 -2.09 -2.00 -4.00
CA VAL A 19 -2.63 -0.64 -4.15
C VAL A 19 -3.20 -0.45 -5.57
N GLU A 20 -2.47 -0.91 -6.58
CA GLU A 20 -2.92 -0.85 -7.97
C GLU A 20 -4.23 -1.62 -8.17
N ALA A 21 -4.35 -2.79 -7.54
CA ALA A 21 -5.59 -3.59 -7.61
C ALA A 21 -6.78 -2.81 -7.03
N LEU A 22 -6.60 -2.12 -5.91
CA LEU A 22 -7.64 -1.28 -5.33
C LEU A 22 -8.00 -0.12 -6.27
N MET A 23 -6.99 0.54 -6.82
CA MET A 23 -7.19 1.64 -7.76
C MET A 23 -7.98 1.19 -8.99
N SER A 24 -7.66 0.01 -9.53
CA SER A 24 -8.36 -0.56 -10.67
C SER A 24 -9.81 -0.88 -10.34
N LEU A 25 -10.07 -1.46 -9.17
CA LEU A 25 -11.43 -1.75 -8.73
C LEU A 25 -12.26 -0.46 -8.67
N ILE A 26 -11.73 0.58 -8.06
CA ILE A 26 -12.40 1.87 -7.94
C ILE A 26 -12.66 2.47 -9.33
N SER A 27 -11.64 2.50 -10.17
CA SER A 27 -11.70 3.08 -11.51
C SER A 27 -12.76 2.42 -12.38
N ILE A 28 -12.78 1.08 -12.41
CA ILE A 28 -13.75 0.33 -13.21
C ILE A 28 -15.17 0.60 -12.73
N ASN A 29 -15.37 0.65 -11.43
CA ASN A 29 -16.70 0.78 -10.85
C ASN A 29 -17.26 2.21 -10.86
N PHE A 30 -16.43 3.22 -11.00
CA PHE A 30 -16.90 4.57 -11.29
C PHE A 30 -17.61 4.65 -12.66
N THR A 31 -17.20 3.79 -13.60
CA THR A 31 -17.75 3.76 -14.94
C THR A 31 -18.98 2.83 -15.04
N THR A 32 -18.92 1.68 -14.38
CA THR A 32 -19.96 0.64 -14.51
C THR A 32 -21.04 0.69 -13.44
N GLY A 33 -20.81 1.42 -12.36
CA GLY A 33 -21.74 1.53 -11.24
C GLY A 33 -21.16 0.96 -9.95
N ILE A 34 -21.51 1.59 -8.84
CA ILE A 34 -21.00 1.24 -7.52
C ILE A 34 -22.10 0.54 -6.74
N THR A 35 -21.83 -0.69 -6.31
CA THR A 35 -22.74 -1.46 -5.48
C THR A 35 -22.24 -1.54 -4.04
N SER A 36 -23.11 -1.95 -3.11
CA SER A 36 -22.72 -2.15 -1.71
C SER A 36 -21.63 -3.20 -1.57
N GLU A 37 -21.73 -4.29 -2.36
CA GLU A 37 -20.72 -5.36 -2.33
C GLU A 37 -19.34 -4.85 -2.78
N ILE A 38 -19.32 -3.99 -3.79
CA ILE A 38 -18.05 -3.42 -4.27
C ILE A 38 -17.45 -2.47 -3.26
N LYS A 39 -18.29 -1.67 -2.57
CA LYS A 39 -17.83 -0.82 -1.48
C LYS A 39 -17.23 -1.64 -0.35
N MET A 40 -17.85 -2.75 0.02
CA MET A 40 -17.33 -3.65 1.04
C MET A 40 -16.00 -4.26 0.62
N LEU A 41 -15.88 -4.68 -0.63
CA LEU A 41 -14.62 -5.22 -1.16
C LEU A 41 -13.51 -4.18 -1.10
N ALA A 42 -13.81 -2.94 -1.48
CA ALA A 42 -12.84 -1.85 -1.41
C ALA A 42 -12.36 -1.60 0.03
N VAL A 43 -13.26 -1.65 1.01
CA VAL A 43 -12.92 -1.51 2.42
C VAL A 43 -11.99 -2.63 2.87
N GLU A 44 -12.29 -3.87 2.50
CA GLU A 44 -11.45 -5.02 2.84
C GLU A 44 -10.06 -4.89 2.23
N MET A 45 -9.97 -4.46 0.98
CA MET A 45 -8.69 -4.25 0.30
C MET A 45 -7.88 -3.13 0.99
N GLU A 46 -8.54 -2.03 1.38
CA GLU A 46 -7.88 -0.94 2.10
C GLU A 46 -7.35 -1.41 3.45
N GLU A 47 -8.12 -2.20 4.17
CA GLU A 47 -7.67 -2.75 5.45
C GLU A 47 -6.44 -3.64 5.29
N GLY A 48 -6.42 -4.46 4.24
CA GLY A 48 -5.26 -5.29 3.89
C GLY A 48 -4.04 -4.44 3.57
N ILE A 49 -4.23 -3.37 2.81
CA ILE A 49 -3.17 -2.41 2.46
C ILE A 49 -2.60 -1.76 3.74
N ASN A 50 -3.47 -1.32 4.65
CA ASN A 50 -3.05 -0.71 5.90
C ASN A 50 -2.24 -1.67 6.77
N LYS A 51 -2.67 -2.93 6.87
CA LYS A 51 -1.94 -3.96 7.61
C LYS A 51 -0.58 -4.22 7.00
N THR A 52 -0.52 -4.32 5.69
CA THR A 52 0.74 -4.56 4.97
C THR A 52 1.70 -3.39 5.17
N ARG A 53 1.22 -2.15 5.08
CA ARG A 53 2.05 -0.97 5.31
C ARG A 53 2.68 -0.98 6.71
N LYS A 54 1.89 -1.30 7.72
CA LYS A 54 2.39 -1.38 9.10
C LYS A 54 3.47 -2.45 9.23
N LYS A 55 3.28 -3.58 8.57
CA LYS A 55 4.26 -4.67 8.55
C LYS A 55 5.55 -4.25 7.86
N LEU A 56 5.46 -3.56 6.72
CA LEU A 56 6.64 -3.08 6.00
C LEU A 56 7.43 -2.08 6.83
N LYS A 57 6.74 -1.17 7.52
CA LYS A 57 7.38 -0.21 8.42
C LYS A 57 8.12 -0.92 9.55
N LYS A 58 7.47 -1.91 10.16
CA LYS A 58 8.06 -2.68 11.24
C LYS A 58 9.33 -3.40 10.79
N LEU A 59 9.28 -4.04 9.62
CA LEU A 59 10.43 -4.75 9.06
C LEU A 59 11.57 -3.79 8.74
N ALA A 60 11.26 -2.62 8.17
CA ALA A 60 12.27 -1.60 7.89
C ALA A 60 12.93 -1.09 9.18
N THR A 61 12.13 -0.88 10.23
CA THR A 61 12.63 -0.45 11.53
C THR A 61 13.58 -1.52 12.11
N HIS A 62 13.23 -2.79 12.01
CA HIS A 62 14.11 -3.88 12.44
C HIS A 62 15.43 -3.89 11.68
N ARG A 63 15.40 -3.65 10.37
CA ARG A 63 16.63 -3.59 9.58
C ARG A 63 17.53 -2.44 10.00
N ILE A 64 16.95 -1.29 10.39
CA ILE A 64 17.71 -0.16 10.93
C ILE A 64 18.38 -0.57 12.24
N GLU A 65 17.65 -1.22 13.13
CA GLU A 65 18.17 -1.70 14.42
C GLU A 65 19.31 -2.70 14.24
N ASP A 66 19.24 -3.51 13.18
CA ASP A 66 20.27 -4.52 12.87
C ASP A 66 21.46 -3.94 12.08
N GLY A 67 21.56 -2.61 11.98
CA GLY A 67 22.67 -1.96 11.32
C GLY A 67 22.50 -1.69 9.83
N GLY A 68 21.27 -1.74 9.33
CA GLY A 68 20.96 -1.42 7.94
C GLY A 68 21.14 0.06 7.63
N ASP A 69 21.11 0.40 6.34
CA ASP A 69 21.24 1.78 5.87
C ASP A 69 20.01 2.59 6.27
N VAL A 70 20.18 3.49 7.24
CA VAL A 70 19.08 4.29 7.79
C VAL A 70 18.39 5.10 6.71
N ASN A 71 19.14 5.75 5.83
CA ASN A 71 18.56 6.58 4.78
C ASN A 71 17.73 5.76 3.80
N ALA A 72 18.24 4.61 3.37
CA ALA A 72 17.52 3.72 2.46
C ALA A 72 16.23 3.20 3.11
N GLU A 73 16.28 2.82 4.39
CA GLU A 73 15.10 2.30 5.08
C GLU A 73 14.05 3.38 5.33
N LEU A 74 14.48 4.62 5.60
CA LEU A 74 13.55 5.74 5.73
C LEU A 74 12.85 6.04 4.40
N ILE A 75 13.57 5.95 3.28
CA ILE A 75 12.98 6.08 1.95
C ILE A 75 11.95 4.97 1.70
N TYR A 76 12.28 3.75 2.09
CA TYR A 76 11.39 2.59 1.98
C TYR A 76 10.07 2.82 2.73
N ILE A 77 10.17 3.26 3.98
CA ILE A 77 9.00 3.59 4.81
C ILE A 77 8.18 4.69 4.15
N ASP A 78 8.84 5.72 3.64
CA ASP A 78 8.19 6.87 3.02
C ASP A 78 7.44 6.49 1.75
N ILE A 79 8.04 5.64 0.91
CA ILE A 79 7.38 5.13 -0.30
C ILE A 79 6.11 4.36 0.07
N SER A 80 6.19 3.46 1.06
CA SER A 80 5.04 2.68 1.48
C SER A 80 3.93 3.57 2.05
N ARG A 81 4.30 4.62 2.78
CA ARG A 81 3.35 5.59 3.32
C ARG A 81 2.63 6.36 2.21
N HIS A 82 3.35 6.77 1.18
CA HIS A 82 2.75 7.48 0.04
C HIS A 82 1.73 6.62 -0.70
N PHE A 83 2.03 5.35 -0.91
CA PHE A 83 1.09 4.41 -1.53
C PHE A 83 -0.17 4.25 -0.67
N GLU A 84 0.00 4.13 0.64
CA GLU A 84 -1.12 3.96 1.57
C GLU A 84 -2.00 5.20 1.61
N VAL A 85 -1.41 6.40 1.62
CA VAL A 85 -2.16 7.65 1.61
C VAL A 85 -2.97 7.79 0.32
N ALA A 86 -2.37 7.45 -0.82
CA ALA A 86 -3.07 7.47 -2.10
C ALA A 86 -4.26 6.52 -2.10
N ALA A 87 -4.07 5.30 -1.58
CA ALA A 87 -5.14 4.31 -1.48
C ALA A 87 -6.27 4.80 -0.57
N ALA A 88 -5.93 5.39 0.58
CA ALA A 88 -6.91 5.92 1.52
C ALA A 88 -7.74 7.04 0.91
N ASN A 89 -7.09 7.95 0.18
CA ASN A 89 -7.78 9.07 -0.46
C ASN A 89 -8.76 8.58 -1.52
N LEU A 90 -8.33 7.65 -2.36
CA LEU A 90 -9.19 7.06 -3.40
C LEU A 90 -10.36 6.29 -2.80
N SER A 91 -10.10 5.53 -1.74
CA SER A 91 -11.13 4.77 -1.05
C SER A 91 -12.17 5.68 -0.41
N ASN A 92 -11.74 6.80 0.18
CA ASN A 92 -12.65 7.79 0.75
C ASN A 92 -13.56 8.41 -0.30
N ILE A 93 -13.01 8.78 -1.45
CA ILE A 93 -13.80 9.30 -2.58
C ILE A 93 -14.82 8.26 -3.02
N PHE A 94 -14.42 7.01 -3.12
CA PHE A 94 -15.28 5.91 -3.55
C PHE A 94 -16.44 5.68 -2.57
N LYS A 95 -16.17 5.78 -1.26
CA LYS A 95 -17.19 5.56 -0.22
C LYS A 95 -18.30 6.60 -0.23
N ILE A 96 -18.01 7.83 -0.63
CA ILE A 96 -18.99 8.91 -0.67
C ILE A 96 -19.72 9.00 -2.02
N SER A 97 -19.33 8.19 -2.97
CA SER A 97 -20.00 8.10 -4.27
C SER A 97 -21.21 7.15 -4.19
#